data_76bc7a46248f92a2b66518c1989f012d
#
_entry.id   76bc7a46248f92a2b66518c1989f012d
#
_cell.length_a   1.000
_cell.length_b   1.000
_cell.length_c   1.000
_cell.angle_alpha   90.00
_cell.angle_beta   90.00
_cell.angle_gamma   90.00
#
_symmetry.space_group_name_H-M   'P 1'
#
loop_
_entity.id
_entity.type
_entity.pdbx_description
1 polymer ?
#
loop_
_entity_poly.entity_id
_entity_poly.type
_entity_poly.pdbx_seq_one_letter_code
_entity_poly.pdbx_strand_id
1 'polypeptide(L)'
;ALELITWFVNAVKDRRTSTELNAYEGAVAAGVITLSCLTVFGWMYETLPFDGRATDGDASVYAWGPFRKGPESGRAVADGWTRYNMLGYEGRPKYPEYNELVTTMGEIGEENGCGRALWENNSANGEYGTTMALMLLPHWTDGCIASMEGLFFEASGTTPYHFLTAAAMSESSSNPVRQLRYVNNDAEVGVRHMHDLGVRYLMVRTDEAKAEAREQADLELVASSGPWEIYELGGASIVEALSVQPVVVEERSGDQRERNLEVGTSWFQRQDEWAAVPADDGPPEWQRIPVEIDLDVRVGEPGDRSRNVDYVVPAATIEPVALDPVTVSNVVVDQQEISFEVDEVGVPVLVRVSYFPTWKVDGAEGPYRVAPNFMVVIPTSNEVTLSYSKTPLDWFFYSLTAIGIALCFYWRRRGDLEYPSDRPSWGRPDDVGAAPDDAALSGSDQRDDQRDDQRNDQLVSAAPLPPPSGVGEEPARENAPDR
;
A
#
# COMPACT_ATOMS: atom_id res chain seq x y z
N ALA A 1 18.88 21.42 2.29
CA ALA A 1 19.64 20.44 1.48
C ALA A 1 20.04 21.03 0.11
N LEU A 2 19.09 21.61 -0.63
CA LEU A 2 19.40 22.22 -1.95
C LEU A 2 20.40 23.39 -1.83
N GLU A 3 20.26 24.25 -0.84
CA GLU A 3 21.20 25.36 -0.60
C GLU A 3 22.62 24.88 -0.24
N LEU A 4 22.74 23.78 0.50
CA LEU A 4 24.02 23.15 0.81
C LEU A 4 24.67 22.55 -0.45
N ILE A 5 23.90 21.92 -1.31
CA ILE A 5 24.38 21.36 -2.58
C ILE A 5 24.80 22.49 -3.52
N THR A 6 24.00 23.56 -3.63
CA THR A 6 24.31 24.73 -4.45
C THR A 6 25.56 25.44 -3.94
N TRP A 7 25.70 25.62 -2.61
CA TRP A 7 26.89 26.16 -1.98
C TRP A 7 28.12 25.30 -2.29
N PHE A 8 28.01 23.97 -2.16
CA PHE A 8 29.08 23.03 -2.44
C PHE A 8 29.50 23.07 -3.92
N VAL A 9 28.53 23.06 -4.85
CA VAL A 9 28.79 23.16 -6.30
C VAL A 9 29.44 24.48 -6.66
N ASN A 10 29.01 25.59 -6.07
CA ASN A 10 29.61 26.91 -6.29
C ASN A 10 31.01 27.00 -5.67
N ALA A 11 31.23 26.48 -4.47
CA ALA A 11 32.54 26.42 -3.85
C ALA A 11 33.54 25.59 -4.66
N VAL A 12 33.10 24.47 -5.26
CA VAL A 12 33.91 23.66 -6.17
C VAL A 12 34.18 24.38 -7.49
N LYS A 13 33.20 25.16 -7.99
CA LYS A 13 33.32 25.92 -9.24
C LYS A 13 34.26 27.14 -9.11
N ASP A 14 34.12 27.89 -8.02
CA ASP A 14 34.98 29.05 -7.74
C ASP A 14 36.44 28.64 -7.46
N ARG A 15 36.66 27.47 -6.84
CA ARG A 15 38.02 26.90 -6.66
C ARG A 15 38.62 26.33 -7.93
N ARG A 16 37.82 25.98 -8.94
CA ARG A 16 38.35 25.53 -10.25
C ARG A 16 39.01 26.63 -11.07
N THR A 17 38.75 27.88 -10.71
CA THR A 17 39.37 29.07 -11.34
C THR A 17 40.63 29.56 -10.61
N SER A 18 40.86 29.13 -9.37
CA SER A 18 42.14 29.38 -8.64
C SER A 18 43.01 28.14 -8.76
N THR A 19 44.17 28.31 -9.40
CA THR A 19 45.08 27.27 -9.89
C THR A 19 45.84 26.50 -8.78
N GLU A 20 45.47 26.60 -7.54
CA GLU A 20 46.08 25.87 -6.43
C GLU A 20 45.03 25.31 -5.47
N LEU A 21 44.37 24.22 -5.92
CA LEU A 21 43.78 23.30 -4.94
C LEU A 21 44.93 22.70 -4.15
N ASN A 22 45.08 23.11 -2.90
CA ASN A 22 46.03 22.50 -2.00
C ASN A 22 45.72 20.99 -1.96
N ALA A 23 46.60 20.13 -2.44
CA ALA A 23 46.41 18.69 -2.53
C ALA A 23 45.92 18.08 -1.19
N TYR A 24 46.27 18.74 -0.08
CA TYR A 24 45.83 18.40 1.26
C TYR A 24 44.31 18.60 1.48
N GLU A 25 43.73 19.73 1.02
CA GLU A 25 42.30 20.00 1.16
C GLU A 25 41.45 19.05 0.30
N GLY A 26 41.95 18.71 -0.89
CA GLY A 26 41.33 17.71 -1.74
C GLY A 26 41.35 16.31 -1.12
N ALA A 27 42.47 15.93 -0.52
CA ALA A 27 42.60 14.64 0.18
C ALA A 27 41.68 14.57 1.44
N VAL A 28 41.58 15.66 2.22
CA VAL A 28 40.72 15.73 3.38
C VAL A 28 39.23 15.64 2.96
N ALA A 29 38.82 16.39 1.92
CA ALA A 29 37.45 16.33 1.42
C ALA A 29 37.10 14.93 0.89
N ALA A 30 37.98 14.30 0.12
CA ALA A 30 37.82 12.94 -0.35
C ALA A 30 37.75 11.94 0.81
N GLY A 31 38.61 12.10 1.81
CA GLY A 31 38.58 11.27 3.04
C GLY A 31 37.28 11.38 3.79
N VAL A 32 36.77 12.62 4.01
CA VAL A 32 35.50 12.86 4.69
C VAL A 32 34.31 12.26 3.89
N ILE A 33 34.27 12.47 2.57
CA ILE A 33 33.23 11.90 1.72
C ILE A 33 33.27 10.38 1.75
N THR A 34 34.46 9.78 1.62
CA THR A 34 34.64 8.34 1.65
C THR A 34 34.22 7.77 3.01
N LEU A 35 34.67 8.38 4.10
CA LEU A 35 34.29 7.96 5.44
C LEU A 35 32.79 8.10 5.69
N SER A 36 32.16 9.19 5.21
CA SER A 36 30.73 9.39 5.29
C SER A 36 29.97 8.33 4.48
N CYS A 37 30.41 8.02 3.27
CA CYS A 37 29.82 6.97 2.45
C CYS A 37 29.97 5.59 3.12
N LEU A 38 31.15 5.25 3.62
CA LEU A 38 31.40 3.98 4.30
C LEU A 38 30.55 3.83 5.57
N THR A 39 30.36 4.91 6.32
CA THR A 39 29.51 4.88 7.53
C THR A 39 28.01 4.84 7.21
N VAL A 40 27.56 5.62 6.22
CA VAL A 40 26.16 5.68 5.81
C VAL A 40 25.71 4.36 5.17
N PHE A 41 26.53 3.76 4.34
CA PHE A 41 26.17 2.51 3.64
C PHE A 41 26.60 1.24 4.40
N GLY A 42 27.20 1.37 5.58
CA GLY A 42 27.67 0.22 6.38
C GLY A 42 28.81 -0.57 5.74
N TRP A 43 29.34 -0.14 4.58
CA TRP A 43 30.40 -0.82 3.85
C TRP A 43 31.70 -0.95 4.66
N MET A 44 31.87 -0.11 5.68
CA MET A 44 33.01 -0.19 6.59
C MET A 44 33.14 -1.55 7.26
N TYR A 45 32.04 -2.26 7.45
CA TYR A 45 32.02 -3.58 8.11
C TYR A 45 32.15 -4.75 7.13
N GLU A 46 32.00 -4.53 5.85
CA GLU A 46 32.04 -5.57 4.80
C GLU A 46 33.28 -5.51 3.91
N THR A 47 33.82 -4.31 3.72
CA THR A 47 34.91 -4.09 2.73
C THR A 47 36.29 -3.84 3.33
N LEU A 48 36.36 -3.45 4.62
CA LEU A 48 37.66 -3.30 5.28
C LEU A 48 38.13 -4.64 5.86
N PRO A 49 39.43 -4.95 5.83
CA PRO A 49 39.97 -6.18 6.39
C PRO A 49 39.94 -6.11 7.93
N PHE A 50 38.78 -6.37 8.48
CA PHE A 50 38.64 -6.52 9.91
C PHE A 50 39.06 -7.91 10.36
N ASP A 51 39.45 -8.05 11.62
CA ASP A 51 39.86 -9.31 12.25
C ASP A 51 38.72 -10.35 12.31
N GLY A 52 37.63 -10.11 11.60
CA GLY A 52 36.50 -11.01 11.47
C GLY A 52 35.40 -10.81 12.50
N ARG A 53 34.40 -11.68 12.47
CA ARG A 53 33.35 -11.76 13.48
C ARG A 53 33.93 -12.38 14.75
N ALA A 54 34.02 -11.57 15.81
CA ALA A 54 34.28 -12.11 17.15
C ALA A 54 32.95 -12.47 17.81
N THR A 55 32.96 -13.51 18.64
CA THR A 55 31.81 -13.88 19.47
C THR A 55 32.03 -13.29 20.87
N ASP A 56 31.04 -12.53 21.35
CA ASP A 56 30.98 -12.04 22.73
C ASP A 56 29.74 -12.66 23.36
N GLY A 57 29.93 -13.82 24.04
CA GLY A 57 28.82 -14.70 24.41
C GLY A 57 28.15 -15.32 23.18
N ASP A 58 26.82 -15.33 23.12
CA ASP A 58 26.04 -15.86 22.00
C ASP A 58 25.86 -14.87 20.85
N ALA A 59 26.33 -13.62 20.99
CA ALA A 59 26.13 -12.57 19.99
C ALA A 59 27.37 -12.38 19.10
N SER A 60 27.19 -12.33 17.79
CA SER A 60 28.24 -11.96 16.84
C SER A 60 28.53 -10.46 16.93
N VAL A 61 29.77 -10.10 17.20
CA VAL A 61 30.23 -8.72 17.23
C VAL A 61 31.25 -8.45 16.11
N TYR A 62 31.22 -7.25 15.55
CA TYR A 62 32.27 -6.80 14.63
C TYR A 62 33.43 -6.24 15.44
N ALA A 63 34.66 -6.74 15.20
CA ALA A 63 35.86 -6.30 15.89
C ALA A 63 36.85 -5.70 14.88
N TRP A 64 37.40 -4.52 15.23
CA TRP A 64 38.48 -3.89 14.49
C TRP A 64 39.49 -3.31 15.51
N GLY A 65 40.57 -4.03 15.73
CA GLY A 65 41.51 -3.70 16.79
C GLY A 65 40.79 -3.58 18.15
N PRO A 66 40.90 -2.43 18.85
CA PRO A 66 40.22 -2.22 20.11
C PRO A 66 38.72 -1.90 19.98
N PHE A 67 38.23 -1.65 18.76
CA PHE A 67 36.84 -1.25 18.54
C PHE A 67 35.98 -2.50 18.33
N ARG A 68 34.97 -2.66 19.17
CA ARG A 68 33.97 -3.72 19.06
C ARG A 68 32.59 -3.11 18.94
N LYS A 69 31.78 -3.62 18.05
CA LYS A 69 30.38 -3.22 17.87
C LYS A 69 29.50 -4.47 17.85
N GLY A 70 28.68 -4.59 18.87
CA GLY A 70 27.68 -5.65 18.96
C GLY A 70 26.49 -5.42 18.03
N PRO A 71 25.70 -6.45 17.73
CA PRO A 71 24.53 -6.37 16.87
C PRO A 71 23.46 -5.42 17.43
N GLU A 72 23.44 -5.20 18.76
CA GLU A 72 22.42 -4.38 19.42
C GLU A 72 22.89 -2.96 19.78
N SER A 73 24.21 -2.74 19.93
CA SER A 73 24.72 -1.42 20.29
C SER A 73 24.76 -0.49 19.10
N GLY A 74 23.63 0.19 18.87
CA GLY A 74 23.56 1.32 17.96
C GLY A 74 23.84 0.93 16.50
N ARG A 75 22.95 0.13 15.93
CA ARG A 75 22.77 0.14 14.48
C ARG A 75 22.58 1.59 14.10
N ALA A 76 23.59 2.19 13.47
CA ALA A 76 23.33 3.47 12.82
C ALA A 76 22.06 3.26 11.98
N VAL A 77 21.15 4.22 11.99
CA VAL A 77 19.90 4.17 11.22
C VAL A 77 20.21 3.77 9.76
N ALA A 78 21.36 4.21 9.25
CA ALA A 78 21.87 3.86 7.93
C ALA A 78 22.29 2.38 7.79
N ASP A 79 22.87 1.76 8.81
CA ASP A 79 23.35 0.38 8.71
C ASP A 79 22.20 -0.64 8.79
N GLY A 80 21.31 -0.48 9.77
CA GLY A 80 20.15 -1.38 9.92
C GLY A 80 19.08 -1.18 8.86
N TRP A 81 18.60 0.04 8.74
CA TRP A 81 17.47 0.37 7.88
C TRP A 81 17.82 0.40 6.39
N THR A 82 18.95 1.04 6.05
CA THR A 82 19.41 1.13 4.64
C THR A 82 19.77 -0.24 4.11
N ARG A 83 20.50 -1.04 4.89
CA ARG A 83 20.85 -2.40 4.49
C ARG A 83 19.61 -3.26 4.33
N TYR A 84 18.67 -3.18 5.29
CA TYR A 84 17.41 -3.92 5.21
C TYR A 84 16.65 -3.61 3.92
N ASN A 85 16.55 -2.34 3.53
CA ASN A 85 15.79 -1.93 2.35
C ASN A 85 16.55 -2.11 1.02
N MET A 86 17.91 -2.08 1.04
CA MET A 86 18.72 -2.18 -0.18
C MET A 86 19.21 -3.59 -0.48
N LEU A 87 19.04 -4.54 0.46
CA LEU A 87 19.50 -5.91 0.27
C LEU A 87 18.67 -6.65 -0.79
N GLY A 88 17.44 -6.22 -1.03
CA GLY A 88 16.50 -6.95 -1.88
C GLY A 88 16.01 -8.23 -1.22
N TYR A 89 15.20 -8.98 -1.94
CA TYR A 89 14.77 -10.31 -1.51
C TYR A 89 15.89 -11.33 -1.68
N GLU A 90 16.68 -11.23 -2.75
CA GLU A 90 17.76 -12.14 -3.14
C GLU A 90 18.89 -12.20 -2.12
N GLY A 91 19.12 -11.12 -1.40
CA GLY A 91 20.14 -11.08 -0.34
C GLY A 91 19.69 -11.62 1.01
N ARG A 92 18.47 -12.12 1.16
CA ARG A 92 17.94 -12.60 2.44
C ARG A 92 18.22 -14.09 2.65
N PRO A 93 18.39 -14.55 3.89
CA PRO A 93 18.70 -15.96 4.19
C PRO A 93 17.63 -16.94 3.68
N LYS A 94 16.36 -16.52 3.66
CA LYS A 94 15.23 -17.33 3.22
C LYS A 94 14.86 -17.16 1.74
N TYR A 95 15.68 -16.43 0.97
CA TYR A 95 15.44 -16.27 -0.45
C TYR A 95 15.33 -17.58 -1.24
N PRO A 96 16.15 -18.61 -1.00
CA PRO A 96 16.00 -19.87 -1.74
C PRO A 96 14.60 -20.48 -1.58
N GLU A 97 14.04 -20.49 -0.38
CA GLU A 97 12.68 -21.00 -0.09
C GLU A 97 11.62 -20.09 -0.75
N TYR A 98 11.78 -18.77 -0.65
CA TYR A 98 10.89 -17.81 -1.30
C TYR A 98 10.92 -17.92 -2.82
N ASN A 99 12.11 -18.05 -3.42
CA ASN A 99 12.28 -18.20 -4.86
C ASN A 99 11.67 -19.51 -5.38
N GLU A 100 11.85 -20.61 -4.66
CA GLU A 100 11.23 -21.89 -4.98
C GLU A 100 9.69 -21.75 -4.98
N LEU A 101 9.13 -21.11 -3.95
CA LEU A 101 7.69 -20.90 -3.83
C LEU A 101 7.11 -20.09 -4.99
N VAL A 102 7.72 -18.93 -5.33
CA VAL A 102 7.21 -18.10 -6.43
C VAL A 102 7.41 -18.72 -7.80
N THR A 103 8.46 -19.54 -7.96
CA THR A 103 8.69 -20.34 -9.17
C THR A 103 7.62 -21.43 -9.33
N THR A 104 7.33 -22.16 -8.25
CA THR A 104 6.24 -23.16 -8.22
C THR A 104 4.90 -22.52 -8.57
N MET A 105 4.62 -21.32 -8.06
CA MET A 105 3.38 -20.60 -8.42
C MET A 105 3.33 -20.23 -9.92
N GLY A 106 4.48 -19.86 -10.50
CA GLY A 106 4.57 -19.61 -11.94
C GLY A 106 4.29 -20.88 -12.77
N GLU A 107 4.88 -22.01 -12.38
CA GLU A 107 4.68 -23.31 -13.03
C GLU A 107 3.20 -23.76 -12.94
N ILE A 108 2.55 -23.61 -11.78
CA ILE A 108 1.12 -23.85 -11.61
C ILE A 108 0.29 -22.97 -12.55
N GLY A 109 0.66 -21.69 -12.66
CA GLY A 109 -0.03 -20.78 -13.58
C GLY A 109 0.09 -21.17 -15.04
N GLU A 110 1.24 -21.72 -15.46
CA GLU A 110 1.45 -22.23 -16.81
C GLU A 110 0.67 -23.55 -17.07
N GLU A 111 0.61 -24.43 -16.09
CA GLU A 111 -0.04 -25.75 -16.21
C GLU A 111 -1.56 -25.68 -16.05
N ASN A 112 -2.05 -24.98 -15.04
CA ASN A 112 -3.47 -24.94 -14.66
C ASN A 112 -4.18 -23.67 -15.16
N GLY A 113 -3.42 -22.65 -15.53
CA GLY A 113 -3.91 -21.35 -15.98
C GLY A 113 -3.68 -20.22 -14.98
N CYS A 114 -3.57 -19.02 -15.51
CA CYS A 114 -3.39 -17.82 -14.71
C CYS A 114 -4.59 -17.53 -13.78
N GLY A 115 -4.34 -16.89 -12.64
CA GLY A 115 -5.41 -16.58 -11.68
C GLY A 115 -4.95 -15.72 -10.51
N ARG A 116 -5.90 -15.37 -9.67
CA ARG A 116 -5.64 -14.61 -8.43
C ARG A 116 -5.30 -15.56 -7.29
N ALA A 117 -4.25 -15.25 -6.53
CA ALA A 117 -3.83 -16.01 -5.36
C ALA A 117 -4.10 -15.26 -4.06
N LEU A 118 -4.51 -16.02 -3.04
CA LEU A 118 -4.55 -15.66 -1.63
C LEU A 118 -3.46 -16.45 -0.91
N TRP A 119 -2.75 -15.83 0.02
CA TRP A 119 -1.85 -16.54 0.93
C TRP A 119 -2.28 -16.34 2.37
N GLU A 120 -1.95 -17.34 3.21
CA GLU A 120 -2.14 -17.24 4.65
C GLU A 120 -1.38 -16.04 5.22
N ASN A 121 -2.10 -15.17 5.91
CA ASN A 121 -1.50 -14.05 6.62
C ASN A 121 -0.88 -14.54 7.93
N ASN A 122 0.45 -14.48 8.02
CA ASN A 122 1.19 -14.94 9.19
C ASN A 122 2.45 -14.08 9.41
N SER A 123 2.77 -13.79 10.67
CA SER A 123 3.97 -13.02 11.04
C SER A 123 5.27 -13.71 10.60
N ALA A 124 5.28 -15.05 10.51
CA ALA A 124 6.42 -15.82 10.03
C ALA A 124 6.78 -15.53 8.57
N ASN A 125 5.86 -15.02 7.75
CA ASN A 125 6.16 -14.58 6.39
C ASN A 125 7.20 -13.43 6.37
N GLY A 126 7.40 -12.73 7.50
CA GLY A 126 8.46 -11.74 7.68
C GLY A 126 9.87 -12.28 7.46
N GLU A 127 10.09 -13.60 7.50
CA GLU A 127 11.35 -14.24 7.17
C GLU A 127 11.81 -13.99 5.74
N TYR A 128 10.85 -13.80 4.81
CA TYR A 128 11.12 -13.43 3.41
C TYR A 128 11.49 -11.94 3.24
N GLY A 129 11.40 -11.17 4.31
CA GLY A 129 11.75 -9.74 4.34
C GLY A 129 10.62 -8.80 4.72
N THR A 130 9.41 -9.19 4.47
CA THR A 130 8.17 -8.56 4.95
C THR A 130 7.08 -9.61 5.00
N THR A 131 6.12 -9.46 5.88
CA THR A 131 4.92 -10.31 5.93
C THR A 131 4.10 -10.25 4.63
N MET A 132 4.33 -9.22 3.82
CA MET A 132 3.64 -8.95 2.56
C MET A 132 4.47 -9.35 1.32
N ALA A 133 5.50 -10.20 1.47
CA ALA A 133 6.39 -10.58 0.35
C ALA A 133 5.65 -11.19 -0.85
N LEU A 134 4.57 -11.92 -0.61
CA LEU A 134 3.78 -12.57 -1.65
C LEU A 134 2.85 -11.60 -2.43
N MET A 135 2.74 -10.33 -2.04
CA MET A 135 2.15 -9.31 -2.90
C MET A 135 2.91 -9.12 -4.22
N LEU A 136 4.16 -9.60 -4.29
CA LEU A 136 4.98 -9.54 -5.49
C LEU A 136 4.80 -10.74 -6.43
N LEU A 137 3.86 -11.65 -6.18
CA LEU A 137 3.55 -12.75 -7.10
C LEU A 137 3.39 -12.27 -8.55
N PRO A 138 2.64 -11.17 -8.84
CA PRO A 138 2.52 -10.69 -10.23
C PRO A 138 3.87 -10.29 -10.85
N HIS A 139 4.81 -9.81 -10.05
CA HIS A 139 6.15 -9.46 -10.54
C HIS A 139 6.99 -10.71 -10.89
N TRP A 140 6.92 -11.73 -10.06
CA TRP A 140 7.72 -12.94 -10.23
C TRP A 140 7.17 -13.91 -11.29
N THR A 141 5.87 -13.79 -11.62
CA THR A 141 5.15 -14.66 -12.54
C THR A 141 4.72 -13.95 -13.84
N ASP A 142 5.37 -12.81 -14.16
CA ASP A 142 5.06 -11.98 -15.34
C ASP A 142 3.55 -11.66 -15.48
N GLY A 143 2.88 -11.46 -14.34
CA GLY A 143 1.46 -11.11 -14.28
C GLY A 143 0.50 -12.31 -14.31
N CYS A 144 0.97 -13.53 -14.52
CA CYS A 144 0.10 -14.72 -14.59
C CYS A 144 -0.61 -14.98 -13.25
N ILE A 145 0.11 -14.94 -12.14
CA ILE A 145 -0.48 -15.09 -10.82
C ILE A 145 -0.65 -13.71 -10.17
N ALA A 146 -1.88 -13.21 -10.19
CA ALA A 146 -2.25 -11.99 -9.52
C ALA A 146 -2.33 -12.20 -8.00
N SER A 147 -1.98 -11.18 -7.23
CA SER A 147 -2.18 -11.18 -5.78
C SER A 147 -3.57 -10.63 -5.44
N MET A 148 -4.27 -11.26 -4.50
CA MET A 148 -5.52 -10.72 -3.95
C MET A 148 -5.27 -9.35 -3.31
N GLU A 149 -4.15 -9.20 -2.58
CA GLU A 149 -3.74 -7.94 -1.97
C GLU A 149 -2.65 -7.26 -2.80
N GLY A 150 -2.72 -5.94 -2.94
CA GLY A 150 -1.73 -5.12 -3.62
C GLY A 150 -0.99 -4.17 -2.67
N LEU A 151 0.09 -3.54 -3.16
CA LEU A 151 0.94 -2.64 -2.35
C LEU A 151 0.21 -1.38 -1.86
N PHE A 152 -0.81 -0.93 -2.58
CA PHE A 152 -1.61 0.25 -2.21
C PHE A 152 -3.02 -0.16 -1.79
N PHE A 153 -3.08 -1.13 -0.89
CA PHE A 153 -4.34 -1.71 -0.44
C PHE A 153 -5.29 -0.68 0.19
N GLU A 154 -4.81 0.39 0.81
CA GLU A 154 -5.64 1.45 1.38
C GLU A 154 -6.40 2.26 0.32
N ALA A 155 -5.98 2.22 -0.93
CA ALA A 155 -6.62 2.94 -2.03
C ALA A 155 -7.80 2.16 -2.67
N SER A 156 -7.99 0.89 -2.32
CA SER A 156 -9.04 0.04 -2.88
C SER A 156 -10.24 -0.10 -1.94
N GLY A 157 -11.44 0.10 -2.46
CA GLY A 157 -12.70 -0.19 -1.75
C GLY A 157 -12.95 -1.68 -1.50
N THR A 158 -12.16 -2.56 -2.13
CA THR A 158 -12.25 -4.03 -1.97
C THR A 158 -11.39 -4.54 -0.81
N THR A 159 -10.45 -3.75 -0.33
CA THR A 159 -9.50 -4.13 0.73
C THR A 159 -10.15 -4.65 2.02
N PRO A 160 -11.26 -4.09 2.54
CA PRO A 160 -11.92 -4.63 3.73
C PRO A 160 -12.28 -6.11 3.57
N TYR A 161 -12.74 -6.50 2.40
CA TYR A 161 -13.17 -7.87 2.08
C TYR A 161 -11.98 -8.82 1.88
N HIS A 162 -10.86 -8.31 1.35
CA HIS A 162 -9.60 -9.06 1.31
C HIS A 162 -9.15 -9.44 2.72
N PHE A 163 -9.21 -8.52 3.69
CA PHE A 163 -8.84 -8.82 5.07
C PHE A 163 -9.80 -9.79 5.75
N LEU A 164 -11.10 -9.72 5.46
CA LEU A 164 -12.06 -10.71 5.97
C LEU A 164 -11.74 -12.11 5.43
N THR A 165 -11.42 -12.22 4.15
CA THR A 165 -11.05 -13.50 3.52
C THR A 165 -9.70 -14.01 4.03
N ALA A 166 -8.69 -13.14 4.11
CA ALA A 166 -7.38 -13.50 4.66
C ALA A 166 -7.48 -13.96 6.11
N ALA A 167 -8.37 -13.36 6.92
CA ALA A 167 -8.62 -13.81 8.29
C ALA A 167 -9.25 -15.20 8.33
N ALA A 168 -10.27 -15.45 7.52
CA ALA A 168 -10.95 -16.74 7.48
C ALA A 168 -10.00 -17.87 7.06
N MET A 169 -9.03 -17.60 6.19
CA MET A 169 -8.05 -18.58 5.70
C MET A 169 -6.73 -18.57 6.47
N SER A 170 -6.65 -17.97 7.65
CA SER A 170 -5.41 -17.85 8.42
C SER A 170 -5.65 -18.14 9.89
N GLU A 171 -4.74 -18.90 10.50
CA GLU A 171 -4.77 -19.14 11.95
C GLU A 171 -4.67 -17.84 12.75
N SER A 172 -3.76 -16.97 12.36
CA SER A 172 -3.45 -15.74 13.10
C SER A 172 -3.22 -14.57 12.15
N SER A 173 -4.30 -14.00 11.65
CA SER A 173 -4.26 -12.90 10.71
C SER A 173 -4.11 -11.53 11.39
N SER A 174 -3.63 -10.57 10.59
CA SER A 174 -3.74 -9.16 10.92
C SER A 174 -5.16 -8.67 10.63
N ASN A 175 -5.79 -8.00 11.58
CA ASN A 175 -7.14 -7.46 11.48
C ASN A 175 -7.12 -5.92 11.46
N PRO A 176 -6.67 -5.28 10.38
CA PRO A 176 -6.33 -3.84 10.37
C PRO A 176 -7.55 -2.93 10.36
N VAL A 177 -8.68 -3.36 9.79
CA VAL A 177 -9.91 -2.58 9.75
C VAL A 177 -10.73 -2.88 11.00
N ARG A 178 -10.55 -2.08 12.04
CA ARG A 178 -11.10 -2.33 13.38
C ARG A 178 -12.63 -2.40 13.45
N GLN A 179 -13.31 -1.84 12.46
CA GLN A 179 -14.77 -1.84 12.40
C GLN A 179 -15.36 -3.16 11.88
N LEU A 180 -14.56 -4.05 11.30
CA LEU A 180 -15.02 -5.32 10.77
C LEU A 180 -15.05 -6.40 11.86
N ARG A 181 -15.96 -7.37 11.70
CA ARG A 181 -16.06 -8.55 12.55
C ARG A 181 -15.35 -9.71 11.86
N TYR A 182 -14.14 -9.96 12.29
CA TYR A 182 -13.30 -11.01 11.72
C TYR A 182 -13.68 -12.39 12.29
N VAL A 183 -13.63 -13.39 11.44
CA VAL A 183 -13.60 -14.81 11.79
C VAL A 183 -12.26 -15.33 11.34
N ASN A 184 -11.51 -15.97 12.22
CA ASN A 184 -10.19 -16.51 11.91
C ASN A 184 -10.28 -18.04 11.80
N ASN A 185 -9.50 -18.61 10.88
CA ASN A 185 -9.36 -20.05 10.68
C ASN A 185 -10.69 -20.79 10.54
N ASP A 186 -11.49 -20.33 9.60
CA ASP A 186 -12.78 -20.91 9.22
C ASP A 186 -12.79 -21.02 7.69
N ALA A 187 -12.31 -22.16 7.21
CA ALA A 187 -12.12 -22.36 5.78
C ALA A 187 -13.44 -22.47 5.00
N GLU A 188 -14.55 -22.86 5.62
CA GLU A 188 -15.87 -22.87 4.99
C GLU A 188 -16.30 -21.44 4.59
N VAL A 189 -16.16 -20.49 5.52
CA VAL A 189 -16.37 -19.07 5.26
C VAL A 189 -15.34 -18.54 4.26
N GLY A 190 -14.07 -18.92 4.43
CA GLY A 190 -12.98 -18.46 3.58
C GLY A 190 -13.10 -18.88 2.12
N VAL A 191 -13.49 -20.11 1.83
CA VAL A 191 -13.69 -20.64 0.47
C VAL A 191 -14.82 -19.89 -0.23
N ARG A 192 -15.95 -19.65 0.46
CA ARG A 192 -17.04 -18.85 -0.07
C ARG A 192 -16.57 -17.43 -0.45
N HIS A 193 -15.84 -16.79 0.45
CA HIS A 193 -15.26 -15.46 0.19
C HIS A 193 -14.24 -15.48 -0.97
N MET A 194 -13.47 -16.56 -1.13
CA MET A 194 -12.57 -16.72 -2.27
C MET A 194 -13.33 -16.78 -3.60
N HIS A 195 -14.45 -17.51 -3.66
CA HIS A 195 -15.33 -17.51 -4.82
C HIS A 195 -15.86 -16.12 -5.14
N ASP A 196 -16.35 -15.39 -4.12
CA ASP A 196 -16.85 -14.04 -4.30
C ASP A 196 -15.82 -13.07 -4.83
N LEU A 197 -14.55 -13.26 -4.44
CA LEU A 197 -13.44 -12.42 -4.87
C LEU A 197 -12.74 -12.93 -6.15
N GLY A 198 -13.17 -14.05 -6.73
CA GLY A 198 -12.54 -14.66 -7.89
C GLY A 198 -11.09 -15.09 -7.61
N VAL A 199 -10.82 -15.59 -6.41
CA VAL A 199 -9.51 -16.13 -6.01
C VAL A 199 -9.45 -17.60 -6.40
N ARG A 200 -8.48 -17.95 -7.24
CA ARG A 200 -8.30 -19.30 -7.77
C ARG A 200 -7.32 -20.12 -6.93
N TYR A 201 -6.27 -19.52 -6.42
CA TYR A 201 -5.22 -20.23 -5.71
C TYR A 201 -5.14 -19.82 -4.26
N LEU A 202 -5.00 -20.81 -3.38
CA LEU A 202 -4.78 -20.64 -1.94
C LEU A 202 -3.42 -21.19 -1.56
N MET A 203 -2.67 -20.41 -0.78
CA MET A 203 -1.36 -20.82 -0.26
C MET A 203 -1.42 -20.78 1.27
N VAL A 204 -1.26 -21.94 1.93
CA VAL A 204 -1.28 -22.06 3.41
C VAL A 204 0.01 -22.67 3.92
N ARG A 205 0.47 -22.24 5.11
CA ARG A 205 1.76 -22.70 5.68
C ARG A 205 1.65 -23.31 7.07
N THR A 206 0.73 -22.84 7.94
CA THR A 206 0.56 -23.40 9.28
C THR A 206 -0.17 -24.74 9.22
N ASP A 207 0.06 -25.59 10.21
CA ASP A 207 -0.58 -26.90 10.25
C ASP A 207 -2.09 -26.76 10.47
N GLU A 208 -2.51 -25.73 11.20
CA GLU A 208 -3.91 -25.38 11.46
C GLU A 208 -4.62 -24.97 10.17
N ALA A 209 -4.05 -24.03 9.41
CA ALA A 209 -4.67 -23.58 8.14
C ALA A 209 -4.67 -24.69 7.08
N LYS A 210 -3.64 -25.56 7.06
CA LYS A 210 -3.61 -26.75 6.19
C LYS A 210 -4.68 -27.76 6.56
N ALA A 211 -4.92 -27.96 7.85
CA ALA A 211 -5.96 -28.88 8.32
C ALA A 211 -7.34 -28.41 7.84
N GLU A 212 -7.65 -27.14 8.03
CA GLU A 212 -8.88 -26.52 7.58
C GLU A 212 -9.05 -26.59 6.04
N ALA A 213 -7.98 -26.27 5.29
CA ALA A 213 -8.03 -26.32 3.83
C ALA A 213 -8.27 -27.72 3.28
N ARG A 214 -7.70 -28.76 3.91
CA ARG A 214 -7.86 -30.17 3.50
C ARG A 214 -9.28 -30.70 3.70
N GLU A 215 -10.05 -30.11 4.61
CA GLU A 215 -11.45 -30.47 4.86
C GLU A 215 -12.41 -29.92 3.80
N GLN A 216 -11.95 -28.95 2.99
CA GLN A 216 -12.79 -28.32 1.97
C GLN A 216 -12.79 -29.13 0.67
N ALA A 217 -13.97 -29.60 0.26
CA ALA A 217 -14.13 -30.41 -0.95
C ALA A 217 -13.81 -29.64 -2.27
N ASP A 218 -13.97 -28.31 -2.25
CA ASP A 218 -13.77 -27.44 -3.41
C ASP A 218 -12.30 -27.01 -3.60
N LEU A 219 -11.42 -27.39 -2.64
CA LEU A 219 -9.98 -27.12 -2.69
C LEU A 219 -9.21 -28.36 -3.09
N GLU A 220 -8.55 -28.32 -4.23
CA GLU A 220 -7.66 -29.39 -4.71
C GLU A 220 -6.19 -29.03 -4.41
N LEU A 221 -5.46 -29.91 -3.72
CA LEU A 221 -4.02 -29.73 -3.48
C LEU A 221 -3.28 -29.92 -4.80
N VAL A 222 -2.69 -28.86 -5.36
CA VAL A 222 -1.98 -28.89 -6.64
C VAL A 222 -0.47 -28.95 -6.49
N ALA A 223 0.10 -28.40 -5.41
CA ALA A 223 1.54 -28.43 -5.15
C ALA A 223 1.89 -28.22 -3.68
N SER A 224 3.18 -28.47 -3.36
CA SER A 224 3.79 -28.11 -2.06
C SER A 224 5.19 -27.55 -2.33
N SER A 225 5.55 -26.47 -1.61
CA SER A 225 6.87 -25.82 -1.70
C SER A 225 7.31 -25.39 -0.29
N GLY A 226 8.40 -26.00 0.20
CA GLY A 226 8.85 -25.77 1.56
C GLY A 226 7.75 -25.99 2.61
N PRO A 227 7.43 -24.98 3.44
CA PRO A 227 6.35 -25.10 4.42
C PRO A 227 4.95 -24.91 3.83
N TRP A 228 4.81 -24.57 2.56
CA TRP A 228 3.56 -24.21 1.92
C TRP A 228 2.87 -25.40 1.26
N GLU A 229 1.54 -25.43 1.37
CA GLU A 229 0.65 -26.20 0.52
C GLU A 229 -0.15 -25.22 -0.36
N ILE A 230 -0.28 -25.57 -1.63
CA ILE A 230 -0.93 -24.75 -2.65
C ILE A 230 -2.14 -25.50 -3.16
N TYR A 231 -3.29 -24.86 -3.08
CA TYR A 231 -4.58 -25.41 -3.48
C TYR A 231 -5.15 -24.61 -4.63
N GLU A 232 -5.87 -25.27 -5.52
CA GLU A 232 -6.70 -24.65 -6.54
C GLU A 232 -8.18 -24.75 -6.13
N LEU A 233 -8.90 -23.62 -6.25
CA LEU A 233 -10.33 -23.54 -6.04
C LEU A 233 -11.05 -23.67 -7.39
N GLY A 234 -11.85 -24.73 -7.54
CA GLY A 234 -12.64 -24.97 -8.73
C GLY A 234 -13.67 -23.87 -8.99
N GLY A 235 -13.88 -23.51 -10.26
CA GLY A 235 -14.93 -22.57 -10.67
C GLY A 235 -14.70 -21.08 -10.36
N ALA A 236 -13.55 -20.71 -9.78
CA ALA A 236 -13.24 -19.31 -9.54
C ALA A 236 -12.97 -18.57 -10.84
N SER A 237 -13.63 -17.44 -11.07
CA SER A 237 -13.50 -16.61 -12.28
C SER A 237 -13.47 -15.13 -11.93
N ILE A 238 -12.73 -14.35 -12.73
CA ILE A 238 -12.71 -12.88 -12.65
C ILE A 238 -13.91 -12.26 -13.36
N VAL A 239 -14.39 -12.90 -14.42
CA VAL A 239 -15.55 -12.45 -15.21
C VAL A 239 -16.53 -13.59 -15.32
N GLU A 240 -17.79 -13.36 -14.91
CA GLU A 240 -18.82 -14.40 -14.86
C GLU A 240 -20.19 -13.82 -15.11
N ALA A 241 -21.01 -14.52 -15.92
CA ALA A 241 -22.41 -14.16 -16.06
C ALA A 241 -23.20 -14.45 -14.77
N LEU A 242 -24.04 -13.52 -14.36
CA LEU A 242 -24.88 -13.71 -13.18
C LEU A 242 -26.06 -14.65 -13.51
N SER A 243 -26.41 -15.48 -12.55
CA SER A 243 -27.59 -16.34 -12.61
C SER A 243 -28.87 -15.68 -12.06
N VAL A 244 -28.71 -14.58 -11.30
CA VAL A 244 -29.79 -13.82 -10.70
C VAL A 244 -29.53 -12.33 -10.94
N GLN A 245 -30.60 -11.62 -11.30
CA GLN A 245 -30.53 -10.17 -11.54
C GLN A 245 -30.16 -9.44 -10.24
N PRO A 246 -29.22 -8.46 -10.28
CA PRO A 246 -28.91 -7.63 -9.13
C PRO A 246 -30.12 -6.82 -8.65
N VAL A 247 -30.07 -6.40 -7.38
CA VAL A 247 -31.06 -5.47 -6.79
C VAL A 247 -30.40 -4.14 -6.47
N VAL A 248 -31.07 -3.04 -6.71
CA VAL A 248 -30.56 -1.70 -6.41
C VAL A 248 -30.97 -1.32 -4.99
N VAL A 249 -29.99 -0.99 -4.17
CA VAL A 249 -30.22 -0.47 -2.82
C VAL A 249 -30.56 1.02 -2.89
N GLU A 250 -31.72 1.40 -2.37
CA GLU A 250 -32.14 2.79 -2.34
C GLU A 250 -31.19 3.66 -1.53
N GLU A 251 -30.97 4.90 -2.00
CA GLU A 251 -30.08 5.84 -1.31
C GLU A 251 -30.54 6.09 0.12
N ARG A 252 -29.57 6.00 1.02
CA ARG A 252 -29.74 6.37 2.45
C ARG A 252 -29.00 7.69 2.71
N SER A 253 -29.48 8.43 3.71
CA SER A 253 -28.78 9.61 4.20
C SER A 253 -27.45 9.23 4.86
N GLY A 254 -26.45 10.10 4.80
CA GLY A 254 -25.15 9.89 5.45
C GLY A 254 -23.97 9.86 4.46
N ASP A 255 -22.80 9.42 4.93
CA ASP A 255 -21.60 9.29 4.13
C ASP A 255 -21.71 8.08 3.17
N GLN A 256 -21.54 8.32 1.87
CA GLN A 256 -21.59 7.26 0.86
C GLN A 256 -20.56 6.15 1.11
N ARG A 257 -19.36 6.49 1.57
CA ARG A 257 -18.32 5.51 1.87
C ARG A 257 -18.74 4.57 3.01
N GLU A 258 -19.37 5.11 4.06
CA GLU A 258 -19.87 4.33 5.19
C GLU A 258 -21.00 3.41 4.73
N ARG A 259 -21.99 3.94 3.99
CA ARG A 259 -23.09 3.14 3.43
C ARG A 259 -22.60 2.00 2.54
N ASN A 260 -21.62 2.26 1.68
CA ASN A 260 -21.04 1.25 0.81
C ASN A 260 -20.33 0.15 1.60
N LEU A 261 -19.66 0.52 2.69
CA LEU A 261 -19.02 -0.46 3.58
C LEU A 261 -20.09 -1.27 4.36
N GLU A 262 -21.16 -0.64 4.82
CA GLU A 262 -22.26 -1.32 5.51
C GLU A 262 -22.94 -2.35 4.61
N VAL A 263 -23.37 -1.96 3.41
CA VAL A 263 -24.04 -2.86 2.45
C VAL A 263 -23.08 -3.96 1.98
N GLY A 264 -21.87 -3.59 1.61
CA GLY A 264 -20.89 -4.56 1.12
C GLY A 264 -20.49 -5.58 2.18
N THR A 265 -20.28 -5.15 3.45
CA THR A 265 -19.94 -6.05 4.55
C THR A 265 -21.12 -6.96 4.90
N SER A 266 -22.34 -6.41 4.94
CA SER A 266 -23.54 -7.18 5.24
C SER A 266 -23.76 -8.27 4.20
N TRP A 267 -23.69 -7.93 2.92
CA TRP A 267 -23.80 -8.92 1.85
C TRP A 267 -22.67 -9.96 1.92
N PHE A 268 -21.43 -9.53 2.07
CA PHE A 268 -20.26 -10.42 2.02
C PHE A 268 -20.21 -11.44 3.17
N GLN A 269 -20.66 -11.04 4.37
CA GLN A 269 -20.60 -11.90 5.55
C GLN A 269 -21.92 -12.63 5.83
N ARG A 270 -23.04 -12.19 5.25
CA ARG A 270 -24.40 -12.69 5.55
C ARG A 270 -25.21 -12.85 4.26
N GLN A 271 -24.65 -13.52 3.27
CA GLN A 271 -25.26 -13.68 1.95
C GLN A 271 -26.63 -14.35 1.98
N ASP A 272 -26.88 -15.22 2.96
CA ASP A 272 -28.16 -15.91 3.14
C ASP A 272 -29.36 -14.96 3.33
N GLU A 273 -29.10 -13.72 3.71
CA GLU A 273 -30.11 -12.68 3.87
C GLU A 273 -30.39 -11.92 2.57
N TRP A 274 -29.57 -12.15 1.54
CA TRP A 274 -29.65 -11.47 0.27
C TRP A 274 -29.88 -12.48 -0.85
N ALA A 275 -31.07 -12.44 -1.45
CA ALA A 275 -31.40 -13.32 -2.58
C ALA A 275 -30.75 -12.89 -3.91
N ALA A 276 -30.09 -11.72 -3.95
CA ALA A 276 -29.39 -11.18 -5.13
C ALA A 276 -28.26 -10.25 -4.69
N VAL A 277 -27.31 -9.99 -5.58
CA VAL A 277 -26.19 -9.06 -5.32
C VAL A 277 -26.70 -7.61 -5.27
N PRO A 278 -26.42 -6.85 -4.19
CA PRO A 278 -26.83 -5.45 -4.11
C PRO A 278 -25.95 -4.55 -4.98
N ALA A 279 -26.60 -3.64 -5.69
CA ALA A 279 -26.00 -2.63 -6.56
C ALA A 279 -26.28 -1.22 -6.04
N ASP A 280 -25.41 -0.26 -6.33
CA ASP A 280 -25.63 1.16 -6.00
C ASP A 280 -26.56 1.82 -7.00
N ASP A 281 -26.56 1.38 -8.26
CA ASP A 281 -27.43 1.86 -9.34
C ASP A 281 -27.61 0.74 -10.37
N GLY A 282 -28.55 0.92 -11.29
CA GLY A 282 -28.85 -0.03 -12.36
C GLY A 282 -30.02 0.40 -13.21
N PRO A 283 -30.34 -0.37 -14.25
CA PRO A 283 -31.47 -0.13 -15.12
C PRO A 283 -32.80 0.00 -14.36
N PRO A 284 -33.81 0.69 -14.90
CA PRO A 284 -35.10 0.90 -14.22
C PRO A 284 -35.85 -0.41 -13.88
N GLU A 285 -35.62 -1.46 -14.65
CA GLU A 285 -36.21 -2.80 -14.48
C GLU A 285 -35.64 -3.59 -13.30
N TRP A 286 -34.46 -3.22 -12.78
CA TRP A 286 -33.94 -3.86 -11.58
C TRP A 286 -34.77 -3.47 -10.36
N GLN A 287 -35.10 -4.46 -9.53
CA GLN A 287 -35.81 -4.21 -8.28
C GLN A 287 -35.05 -3.23 -7.40
N ARG A 288 -35.74 -2.23 -6.86
CA ARG A 288 -35.20 -1.28 -5.88
C ARG A 288 -35.72 -1.62 -4.51
N ILE A 289 -34.81 -1.73 -3.55
CA ILE A 289 -35.13 -2.12 -2.19
C ILE A 289 -34.57 -1.13 -1.15
N PRO A 290 -35.37 -0.76 -0.15
CA PRO A 290 -34.84 -0.11 1.03
C PRO A 290 -34.08 -1.12 1.89
N VAL A 291 -33.10 -0.63 2.66
CA VAL A 291 -32.37 -1.40 3.66
C VAL A 291 -32.51 -0.75 5.03
N GLU A 292 -32.46 -1.55 6.08
CA GLU A 292 -32.50 -1.09 7.46
C GLU A 292 -31.34 -1.67 8.28
N ILE A 293 -30.98 -0.98 9.36
CA ILE A 293 -29.92 -1.46 10.25
C ILE A 293 -30.45 -2.63 11.07
N ASP A 294 -29.73 -3.73 11.08
CA ASP A 294 -29.99 -4.86 11.97
C ASP A 294 -29.59 -4.48 13.41
N LEU A 295 -30.59 -4.12 14.19
CA LEU A 295 -30.41 -3.68 15.58
C LEU A 295 -29.99 -4.82 16.52
N ASP A 296 -30.25 -6.07 16.17
CA ASP A 296 -29.89 -7.24 16.98
C ASP A 296 -28.40 -7.51 16.97
N VAL A 297 -27.72 -7.06 15.92
CA VAL A 297 -26.25 -7.23 15.75
C VAL A 297 -25.47 -5.94 16.02
N ARG A 298 -26.16 -4.86 16.33
CA ARG A 298 -25.51 -3.57 16.61
C ARG A 298 -24.67 -3.63 17.88
N VAL A 299 -23.42 -3.19 17.78
CA VAL A 299 -22.45 -3.14 18.88
C VAL A 299 -21.93 -1.71 19.05
N GLY A 300 -21.97 -1.21 20.31
CA GLY A 300 -21.44 0.11 20.69
C GLY A 300 -22.45 1.24 20.59
N GLU A 301 -22.10 2.38 21.16
CA GLU A 301 -22.92 3.60 21.14
C GLU A 301 -22.69 4.41 19.85
N PRO A 302 -23.69 5.15 19.35
CA PRO A 302 -23.52 6.04 18.21
C PRO A 302 -22.39 7.06 18.47
N GLY A 303 -21.42 7.12 17.56
CA GLY A 303 -20.27 8.02 17.70
C GLY A 303 -19.06 7.43 18.43
N ASP A 304 -19.14 6.21 18.94
CA ASP A 304 -17.98 5.48 19.45
C ASP A 304 -17.07 5.08 18.27
N ARG A 305 -15.79 5.48 18.31
CA ARG A 305 -14.80 5.13 17.30
C ARG A 305 -14.40 3.65 17.30
N SER A 306 -14.73 2.92 18.36
CA SER A 306 -14.57 1.47 18.47
C SER A 306 -15.75 0.68 17.93
N ARG A 307 -16.81 1.37 17.50
CA ARG A 307 -18.02 0.77 16.99
C ARG A 307 -17.74 -0.03 15.71
N ASN A 308 -18.25 -1.25 15.65
CA ASN A 308 -18.24 -2.04 14.43
C ASN A 308 -19.13 -1.41 13.35
N VAL A 309 -18.86 -1.73 12.09
CA VAL A 309 -19.75 -1.43 10.97
C VAL A 309 -21.15 -1.99 11.28
N ASP A 310 -22.19 -1.20 11.07
CA ASP A 310 -23.56 -1.66 11.20
C ASP A 310 -23.87 -2.66 10.09
N TYR A 311 -24.47 -3.78 10.44
CA TYR A 311 -25.08 -4.64 9.44
C TYR A 311 -26.41 -4.05 9.00
N VAL A 312 -26.64 -4.13 7.70
CA VAL A 312 -27.91 -3.76 7.09
C VAL A 312 -28.56 -4.99 6.44
N VAL A 313 -29.85 -5.04 6.52
CA VAL A 313 -30.65 -6.11 5.92
C VAL A 313 -31.68 -5.51 4.96
N PRO A 314 -32.11 -6.26 3.94
CA PRO A 314 -33.21 -5.83 3.09
C PRO A 314 -34.47 -5.57 3.93
N ALA A 315 -35.00 -4.35 3.85
CA ALA A 315 -36.28 -4.00 4.53
C ALA A 315 -37.53 -4.41 3.72
N ALA A 316 -37.32 -4.96 2.51
CA ALA A 316 -38.35 -5.51 1.66
C ALA A 316 -37.88 -6.86 1.10
N THR A 317 -38.83 -7.72 0.75
CA THR A 317 -38.55 -9.01 0.15
C THR A 317 -37.87 -8.82 -1.21
N ILE A 318 -36.70 -9.46 -1.42
CA ILE A 318 -36.07 -9.57 -2.71
C ILE A 318 -36.76 -10.70 -3.48
N GLU A 319 -37.34 -10.39 -4.62
CA GLU A 319 -37.88 -11.38 -5.54
C GLU A 319 -36.80 -11.74 -6.57
N PRO A 320 -36.11 -12.89 -6.42
CA PRO A 320 -35.01 -13.22 -7.31
C PRO A 320 -35.54 -13.44 -8.74
N VAL A 321 -34.99 -12.68 -9.69
CA VAL A 321 -35.24 -12.85 -11.12
C VAL A 321 -34.13 -13.70 -11.70
N ALA A 322 -34.47 -14.94 -12.07
CA ALA A 322 -33.51 -15.83 -12.71
C ALA A 322 -33.14 -15.32 -14.09
N LEU A 323 -31.85 -15.41 -14.43
CA LEU A 323 -31.30 -15.04 -15.73
C LEU A 323 -30.97 -16.29 -16.55
N ASP A 324 -31.05 -16.16 -17.86
CA ASP A 324 -30.64 -17.23 -18.77
C ASP A 324 -29.12 -17.49 -18.65
N PRO A 325 -28.67 -18.73 -18.72
CA PRO A 325 -27.26 -19.05 -18.64
C PRO A 325 -26.54 -18.52 -19.88
N VAL A 326 -25.48 -17.76 -19.64
CA VAL A 326 -24.60 -17.18 -20.68
C VAL A 326 -23.17 -17.65 -20.47
N THR A 327 -22.52 -18.01 -21.56
CA THR A 327 -21.12 -18.43 -21.53
C THR A 327 -20.20 -17.21 -21.76
N VAL A 328 -19.33 -16.97 -20.79
CA VAL A 328 -18.25 -15.97 -20.91
C VAL A 328 -16.99 -16.69 -21.38
N SER A 329 -16.34 -16.17 -22.40
CA SER A 329 -15.12 -16.74 -23.00
C SER A 329 -14.10 -15.66 -23.34
N ASN A 330 -12.89 -16.07 -23.70
CA ASN A 330 -11.80 -15.19 -24.14
C ASN A 330 -11.50 -14.04 -23.18
N VAL A 331 -11.57 -14.33 -21.86
CA VAL A 331 -11.30 -13.32 -20.82
C VAL A 331 -9.83 -12.95 -20.80
N VAL A 332 -9.54 -11.68 -21.04
CA VAL A 332 -8.20 -11.09 -20.93
C VAL A 332 -8.24 -9.97 -19.91
N VAL A 333 -7.36 -10.05 -18.90
CA VAL A 333 -7.22 -9.03 -17.86
C VAL A 333 -5.82 -8.45 -17.96
N ASP A 334 -5.73 -7.19 -18.37
CA ASP A 334 -4.49 -6.42 -18.43
C ASP A 334 -4.51 -5.29 -17.39
N GLN A 335 -3.44 -4.51 -17.28
CA GLN A 335 -3.27 -3.47 -16.24
C GLN A 335 -4.37 -2.41 -16.23
N GLN A 336 -4.90 -2.03 -17.39
CA GLN A 336 -5.90 -0.97 -17.52
C GLN A 336 -7.04 -1.35 -18.47
N GLU A 337 -7.13 -2.62 -18.84
CA GLU A 337 -8.13 -3.12 -19.78
C GLU A 337 -8.58 -4.52 -19.38
N ILE A 338 -9.88 -4.78 -19.53
CA ILE A 338 -10.48 -6.09 -19.34
C ILE A 338 -11.37 -6.33 -20.57
N SER A 339 -11.12 -7.40 -21.28
CA SER A 339 -11.95 -7.79 -22.42
C SER A 339 -12.45 -9.21 -22.28
N PHE A 340 -13.63 -9.48 -22.81
CA PHE A 340 -14.23 -10.80 -22.83
C PHE A 340 -15.30 -10.89 -23.91
N GLU A 341 -15.69 -12.12 -24.23
CA GLU A 341 -16.76 -12.41 -25.16
C GLU A 341 -17.93 -13.11 -24.45
N VAL A 342 -19.15 -12.83 -24.90
CA VAL A 342 -20.37 -13.51 -24.45
C VAL A 342 -21.08 -14.13 -25.64
N ASP A 343 -21.69 -15.31 -25.44
CA ASP A 343 -22.46 -15.97 -26.48
C ASP A 343 -23.85 -15.33 -26.68
N GLU A 344 -24.42 -14.71 -25.61
CA GLU A 344 -25.68 -13.96 -25.66
C GLU A 344 -25.56 -12.60 -24.97
N VAL A 345 -26.29 -11.59 -25.47
CA VAL A 345 -26.32 -10.23 -24.95
C VAL A 345 -27.51 -10.01 -24.00
N GLY A 346 -27.43 -8.96 -23.21
CA GLY A 346 -28.52 -8.53 -22.31
C GLY A 346 -28.52 -9.18 -20.94
N VAL A 347 -27.68 -10.15 -20.68
CA VAL A 347 -27.52 -10.77 -19.35
C VAL A 347 -26.42 -10.08 -18.57
N PRO A 348 -26.65 -9.64 -17.34
CA PRO A 348 -25.65 -9.02 -16.49
C PRO A 348 -24.43 -9.91 -16.26
N VAL A 349 -23.23 -9.36 -16.47
CA VAL A 349 -21.94 -10.02 -16.28
C VAL A 349 -21.19 -9.31 -15.14
N LEU A 350 -20.80 -10.10 -14.13
CA LEU A 350 -20.01 -9.65 -12.99
C LEU A 350 -18.52 -9.62 -13.37
N VAL A 351 -17.87 -8.50 -13.12
CA VAL A 351 -16.43 -8.32 -13.26
C VAL A 351 -15.83 -8.07 -11.87
N ARG A 352 -15.11 -9.05 -11.35
CA ARG A 352 -14.53 -9.06 -9.99
C ARG A 352 -13.24 -8.23 -9.90
N VAL A 353 -13.32 -7.02 -10.42
CA VAL A 353 -12.28 -6.00 -10.31
C VAL A 353 -12.87 -4.79 -9.61
N SER A 354 -12.07 -4.14 -8.77
CA SER A 354 -12.51 -2.99 -7.97
C SER A 354 -13.13 -1.91 -8.84
N TYR A 355 -14.37 -1.56 -8.52
CA TYR A 355 -15.03 -0.42 -9.14
C TYR A 355 -14.29 0.88 -8.86
N PHE A 356 -14.15 1.68 -9.89
CA PHE A 356 -13.74 3.07 -9.79
C PHE A 356 -14.46 3.91 -10.87
N PRO A 357 -14.85 5.17 -10.62
CA PRO A 357 -15.67 5.96 -11.57
C PRO A 357 -15.03 6.24 -12.92
N THR A 358 -13.73 5.95 -13.08
CA THR A 358 -13.00 6.15 -14.35
C THR A 358 -13.07 4.95 -15.28
N TRP A 359 -13.57 3.81 -14.83
CA TRP A 359 -13.84 2.69 -15.74
C TRP A 359 -14.90 3.08 -16.76
N LYS A 360 -14.64 2.77 -18.01
CA LYS A 360 -15.56 2.90 -19.15
C LYS A 360 -15.72 1.57 -19.81
N VAL A 361 -16.91 1.30 -20.28
CA VAL A 361 -17.22 0.08 -21.02
C VAL A 361 -17.58 0.43 -22.46
N ASP A 362 -17.13 -0.41 -23.38
CA ASP A 362 -17.55 -0.47 -24.78
C ASP A 362 -18.18 -1.84 -25.03
N GLY A 363 -19.25 -1.89 -25.81
CA GLY A 363 -20.01 -3.10 -26.07
C GLY A 363 -20.97 -3.53 -24.94
N ALA A 364 -21.15 -2.72 -23.89
CA ALA A 364 -22.10 -2.98 -22.81
C ALA A 364 -22.64 -1.70 -22.17
N GLU A 365 -23.72 -1.82 -21.41
CA GLU A 365 -24.20 -0.77 -20.49
C GLU A 365 -23.51 -0.89 -19.14
N GLY A 366 -23.37 0.24 -18.42
CA GLY A 366 -22.67 0.33 -17.12
C GLY A 366 -21.31 1.02 -17.22
N PRO A 367 -20.28 0.64 -16.44
CA PRO A 367 -20.33 -0.36 -15.37
C PRO A 367 -21.11 0.12 -14.14
N TYR A 368 -21.96 -0.73 -13.61
CA TYR A 368 -22.70 -0.52 -12.35
C TYR A 368 -21.89 -1.06 -11.20
N ARG A 369 -21.76 -0.29 -10.11
CA ARG A 369 -21.09 -0.78 -8.91
C ARG A 369 -21.99 -1.74 -8.14
N VAL A 370 -21.42 -2.89 -7.76
CA VAL A 370 -22.10 -3.92 -6.95
C VAL A 370 -21.25 -4.32 -5.76
N ALA A 371 -21.88 -4.92 -4.75
CA ALA A 371 -21.15 -5.47 -3.61
C ALA A 371 -20.12 -6.55 -4.05
N PRO A 372 -19.00 -6.66 -3.34
CA PRO A 372 -18.55 -5.82 -2.23
C PRO A 372 -17.95 -4.48 -2.69
N ASN A 373 -17.43 -4.37 -3.88
CA ASN A 373 -16.96 -3.19 -4.62
C ASN A 373 -16.54 -3.58 -6.04
N PHE A 374 -17.36 -4.36 -6.71
CA PHE A 374 -17.12 -4.85 -8.06
C PHE A 374 -17.98 -4.13 -9.10
N MET A 375 -17.92 -4.61 -10.32
CA MET A 375 -18.64 -4.04 -11.44
C MET A 375 -19.58 -5.08 -12.07
N VAL A 376 -20.74 -4.63 -12.46
CA VAL A 376 -21.62 -5.39 -13.37
C VAL A 376 -21.80 -4.59 -14.65
N VAL A 377 -21.71 -5.26 -15.77
CA VAL A 377 -22.01 -4.71 -17.10
C VAL A 377 -23.09 -5.54 -17.77
N ILE A 378 -23.89 -4.91 -18.64
CA ILE A 378 -24.93 -5.60 -19.40
C ILE A 378 -24.49 -5.56 -20.88
N PRO A 379 -23.98 -6.66 -21.43
CA PRO A 379 -23.52 -6.71 -22.81
C PRO A 379 -24.60 -6.28 -23.82
N THR A 380 -24.25 -5.39 -24.72
CA THR A 380 -25.03 -4.99 -25.89
C THR A 380 -24.39 -5.50 -27.19
N SER A 381 -23.18 -6.05 -27.08
CA SER A 381 -22.41 -6.70 -28.11
C SER A 381 -21.82 -7.99 -27.56
N ASN A 382 -21.49 -8.95 -28.44
CA ASN A 382 -20.80 -10.17 -28.02
C ASN A 382 -19.37 -9.92 -27.55
N GLU A 383 -18.73 -8.82 -27.97
CA GLU A 383 -17.43 -8.39 -27.50
C GLU A 383 -17.61 -7.21 -26.53
N VAL A 384 -17.02 -7.32 -25.35
CA VAL A 384 -17.09 -6.30 -24.30
C VAL A 384 -15.68 -5.93 -23.86
N THR A 385 -15.41 -4.64 -23.78
CA THR A 385 -14.13 -4.09 -23.29
C THR A 385 -14.36 -3.03 -22.23
N LEU A 386 -13.78 -3.24 -21.05
CA LEU A 386 -13.68 -2.22 -20.01
C LEU A 386 -12.30 -1.61 -20.07
N SER A 387 -12.21 -0.27 -20.04
CA SER A 387 -10.94 0.45 -20.02
C SER A 387 -10.88 1.46 -18.87
N TYR A 388 -9.74 1.47 -18.17
CA TYR A 388 -9.49 2.48 -17.14
C TYR A 388 -9.02 3.76 -17.81
N SER A 389 -9.90 4.76 -17.90
CA SER A 389 -9.66 5.94 -18.73
C SER A 389 -9.25 7.16 -17.91
N LYS A 390 -8.56 8.10 -18.57
CA LYS A 390 -8.19 9.38 -17.99
C LYS A 390 -9.38 10.31 -17.97
N THR A 391 -9.52 11.04 -16.87
CA THR A 391 -10.57 12.04 -16.69
C THR A 391 -10.21 13.38 -17.36
N PRO A 392 -11.17 14.28 -17.61
CA PRO A 392 -10.87 15.65 -18.03
C PRO A 392 -9.94 16.39 -17.06
N LEU A 393 -10.01 16.05 -15.77
CA LEU A 393 -9.14 16.62 -14.73
C LEU A 393 -7.68 16.19 -14.92
N ASP A 394 -7.43 14.95 -15.31
CA ASP A 394 -6.07 14.45 -15.61
C ASP A 394 -5.48 15.24 -16.80
N TRP A 395 -6.25 15.46 -17.86
CA TRP A 395 -5.83 16.24 -19.01
C TRP A 395 -5.56 17.70 -18.66
N PHE A 396 -6.35 18.29 -17.75
CA PHE A 396 -6.10 19.63 -17.24
C PHE A 396 -4.75 19.70 -16.50
N PHE A 397 -4.45 18.74 -15.61
CA PHE A 397 -3.16 18.73 -14.90
C PHE A 397 -1.98 18.41 -15.80
N TYR A 398 -2.12 17.54 -16.80
CA TYR A 398 -1.09 17.35 -17.82
C TYR A 398 -0.80 18.64 -18.58
N SER A 399 -1.83 19.41 -18.91
CA SER A 399 -1.68 20.73 -19.56
C SER A 399 -0.94 21.72 -18.67
N LEU A 400 -1.29 21.78 -17.37
CA LEU A 400 -0.56 22.61 -16.39
C LEU A 400 0.91 22.19 -16.27
N THR A 401 1.19 20.89 -16.28
CA THR A 401 2.56 20.37 -16.26
C THR A 401 3.33 20.82 -17.51
N ALA A 402 2.75 20.69 -18.69
CA ALA A 402 3.36 21.17 -19.94
C ALA A 402 3.65 22.68 -19.92
N ILE A 403 2.70 23.47 -19.41
CA ILE A 403 2.87 24.93 -19.23
C ILE A 403 4.01 25.19 -18.23
N GLY A 404 4.06 24.49 -17.11
CA GLY A 404 5.11 24.62 -16.10
C GLY A 404 6.50 24.33 -16.68
N ILE A 405 6.63 23.28 -17.46
CA ILE A 405 7.89 22.93 -18.16
C ILE A 405 8.26 24.06 -19.15
N ALA A 406 7.32 24.54 -19.95
CA ALA A 406 7.56 25.65 -20.90
C ALA A 406 8.01 26.93 -20.18
N LEU A 407 7.39 27.26 -19.04
CA LEU A 407 7.79 28.41 -18.20
C LEU A 407 9.18 28.22 -17.61
N CYS A 408 9.57 27.03 -17.19
CA CYS A 408 10.93 26.73 -16.71
C CYS A 408 11.96 26.98 -17.82
N PHE A 409 11.71 26.52 -19.04
CA PHE A 409 12.56 26.80 -20.19
C PHE A 409 12.61 28.28 -20.55
N TYR A 410 11.46 28.98 -20.50
CA TYR A 410 11.39 30.40 -20.77
C TYR A 410 12.20 31.20 -19.76
N TRP A 411 12.06 30.93 -18.45
CA TRP A 411 12.85 31.62 -17.42
C TRP A 411 14.32 31.28 -17.47
N ARG A 412 14.67 30.02 -17.74
CA ARG A 412 16.07 29.63 -17.95
C ARG A 412 16.73 30.41 -19.10
N ARG A 413 15.98 30.72 -20.16
CA ARG A 413 16.49 31.54 -21.29
C ARG A 413 16.59 33.02 -20.94
N ARG A 414 15.80 33.53 -20.01
CA ARG A 414 15.85 34.91 -19.56
C ARG A 414 17.02 35.22 -18.63
N GLY A 415 17.69 34.22 -18.10
CA GLY A 415 18.80 34.35 -17.14
C GLY A 415 18.30 34.47 -15.70
N ASP A 416 19.24 34.57 -14.78
CA ASP A 416 18.95 34.66 -13.36
C ASP A 416 18.24 35.96 -13.02
N LEU A 417 17.19 35.87 -12.21
CA LEU A 417 16.56 37.04 -11.60
C LEU A 417 17.49 37.54 -10.47
N GLU A 418 18.13 38.67 -10.70
CA GLU A 418 18.83 39.36 -9.64
C GLU A 418 17.80 39.92 -8.66
N TYR A 419 17.62 39.25 -7.53
CA TYR A 419 16.90 39.84 -6.41
C TYR A 419 17.86 40.79 -5.68
N PRO A 420 17.54 42.08 -5.49
CA PRO A 420 18.26 42.92 -4.60
C PRO A 420 18.17 42.29 -3.20
N SER A 421 19.21 41.62 -2.76
CA SER A 421 19.23 41.03 -1.42
C SER A 421 19.75 42.09 -0.45
N ASP A 422 18.87 42.65 0.36
CA ASP A 422 19.24 43.39 1.58
C ASP A 422 19.78 42.47 2.69
N ARG A 423 20.07 41.21 2.35
CA ARG A 423 20.69 40.26 3.26
C ARG A 423 22.18 40.53 3.34
N PRO A 424 22.76 40.77 4.53
CA PRO A 424 24.20 40.88 4.68
C PRO A 424 24.83 39.59 4.16
N SER A 425 25.78 39.70 3.25
CA SER A 425 26.53 38.58 2.70
C SER A 425 27.39 37.95 3.80
N TRP A 426 26.87 36.89 4.41
CA TRP A 426 27.66 36.08 5.32
C TRP A 426 28.73 35.36 4.52
N GLY A 427 29.96 35.86 4.61
CA GLY A 427 31.14 35.13 4.20
C GLY A 427 31.75 35.46 2.84
N ARG A 428 31.81 36.70 2.40
CA ARG A 428 32.84 37.12 1.46
C ARG A 428 34.12 37.46 2.24
N PRO A 429 35.25 36.79 1.95
CA PRO A 429 36.52 37.10 2.60
C PRO A 429 37.10 38.47 2.21
N ASP A 430 36.52 39.15 1.22
CA ASP A 430 37.07 40.35 0.61
C ASP A 430 36.68 41.66 1.33
N ASP A 431 35.80 41.62 2.33
CA ASP A 431 35.38 42.79 3.10
C ASP A 431 36.17 42.99 4.44
N VAL A 432 37.28 42.28 4.61
CA VAL A 432 38.21 42.51 5.73
C VAL A 432 39.35 43.36 5.25
N GLY A 433 39.09 44.63 4.98
CA GLY A 433 40.19 45.50 4.59
C GLY A 433 39.80 46.93 4.24
N ALA A 434 39.15 47.64 5.14
CA ALA A 434 39.25 49.08 5.23
C ALA A 434 38.84 49.53 6.61
N ALA A 435 39.81 49.85 7.46
CA ALA A 435 39.57 50.58 8.70
C ALA A 435 39.04 51.97 8.35
N PRO A 436 37.97 52.44 8.98
CA PRO A 436 37.57 53.83 8.82
C PRO A 436 38.50 54.74 9.64
N ASP A 437 39.12 55.69 8.92
CA ASP A 437 39.81 56.81 9.52
C ASP A 437 38.88 57.63 10.42
N ASP A 438 39.42 58.03 11.53
CA ASP A 438 38.90 58.97 12.50
C ASP A 438 38.48 60.29 11.84
N ALA A 439 37.20 60.68 11.95
CA ALA A 439 36.84 62.09 11.98
C ALA A 439 35.47 62.38 12.59
N ALA A 440 35.51 63.06 13.71
CA ALA A 440 34.62 64.13 14.17
C ALA A 440 33.26 63.74 14.77
N LEU A 441 33.30 63.84 16.08
CA LEU A 441 32.27 64.31 16.98
C LEU A 441 31.47 65.53 16.47
N SER A 442 30.13 65.48 16.50
CA SER A 442 29.33 66.50 17.20
C SER A 442 27.81 66.31 17.02
N GLY A 443 27.11 66.39 18.11
CA GLY A 443 25.81 67.09 18.21
C GLY A 443 24.55 66.27 18.30
N SER A 444 24.13 66.00 19.54
CA SER A 444 22.77 66.24 20.11
C SER A 444 21.53 66.04 19.17
N ASP A 445 20.59 65.23 19.52
CA ASP A 445 19.42 65.61 20.29
C ASP A 445 18.53 64.42 20.64
N GLN A 446 17.98 64.49 21.81
CA GLN A 446 16.93 63.65 22.37
C GLN A 446 15.59 63.91 21.69
N ARG A 447 14.77 62.93 21.54
CA ARG A 447 13.37 62.87 22.02
C ARG A 447 12.66 61.58 21.62
N ASP A 448 12.20 60.94 22.66
CA ASP A 448 10.88 60.32 22.89
C ASP A 448 10.02 59.98 21.68
N ASP A 449 9.63 58.70 21.54
CA ASP A 449 8.25 58.34 21.84
C ASP A 449 8.08 56.82 21.98
N GLN A 450 7.48 56.45 23.07
CA GLN A 450 6.84 55.18 23.35
C GLN A 450 5.57 55.06 22.49
N ARG A 451 5.33 53.86 21.97
CA ARG A 451 4.06 53.13 21.71
C ARG A 451 4.22 52.31 20.43
N ASP A 452 4.05 51.07 20.44
CA ASP A 452 2.96 50.16 20.68
C ASP A 452 3.50 48.70 20.57
N ASP A 453 3.65 48.08 21.70
CA ASP A 453 3.61 46.66 21.88
C ASP A 453 2.15 46.21 21.71
N GLN A 454 1.93 45.15 20.96
CA GLN A 454 0.79 44.25 20.84
C GLN A 454 0.27 44.10 19.42
N ARG A 455 0.85 43.10 18.72
CA ARG A 455 0.13 42.16 17.87
C ARG A 455 1.11 41.29 17.07
N ASN A 456 1.31 40.08 17.51
CA ASN A 456 1.40 38.88 16.67
C ASN A 456 2.09 37.73 17.40
N ASP A 457 1.48 37.27 18.47
CA ASP A 457 1.68 35.91 18.97
C ASP A 457 0.44 35.07 18.59
N GLN A 458 0.42 34.55 17.43
CA GLN A 458 -0.40 33.38 17.01
C GLN A 458 0.07 32.86 15.66
N LEU A 459 1.13 32.07 15.65
CA LEU A 459 1.38 31.08 14.62
C LEU A 459 2.06 29.84 15.23
N VAL A 460 1.19 28.94 15.65
CA VAL A 460 1.28 27.47 15.51
C VAL A 460 2.65 26.85 15.79
N SER A 461 2.82 26.49 17.04
CA SER A 461 3.73 25.43 17.48
C SER A 461 3.19 24.08 16.97
N ALA A 462 3.80 23.51 15.94
CA ALA A 462 3.65 22.11 15.61
C ALA A 462 4.46 21.28 16.63
N ALA A 463 3.75 20.55 17.48
CA ALA A 463 4.35 19.61 18.41
C ALA A 463 4.97 18.42 17.64
N PRO A 464 6.14 17.90 18.04
CA PRO A 464 6.71 16.70 17.45
C PRO A 464 5.88 15.47 17.82
N LEU A 465 5.69 14.57 16.85
CA LEU A 465 5.07 13.26 17.03
C LEU A 465 5.83 12.45 18.08
N PRO A 466 5.15 11.74 18.98
CA PRO A 466 5.81 10.85 19.92
C PRO A 466 6.41 9.63 19.19
N PRO A 467 7.52 9.08 19.71
CA PRO A 467 8.12 7.86 19.16
C PRO A 467 7.20 6.66 19.38
N PRO A 468 7.26 5.63 18.53
CA PRO A 468 6.47 4.43 18.69
C PRO A 468 6.82 3.74 20.01
N SER A 469 5.82 3.51 20.83
CA SER A 469 5.91 2.78 22.10
C SER A 469 6.44 1.37 21.86
N GLY A 470 7.50 1.07 22.59
CA GLY A 470 8.13 -0.24 22.60
C GLY A 470 7.15 -1.33 23.01
N VAL A 471 7.40 -2.50 22.45
CA VAL A 471 6.80 -3.78 22.79
C VAL A 471 6.89 -3.98 24.30
N GLY A 472 5.74 -4.04 24.96
CA GLY A 472 5.64 -4.34 26.38
C GLY A 472 6.06 -5.77 26.67
N GLU A 473 6.99 -5.92 27.59
CA GLU A 473 7.32 -7.18 28.21
C GLU A 473 6.07 -7.78 28.88
N GLU A 474 5.78 -9.01 28.56
CA GLU A 474 4.78 -9.85 29.21
C GLU A 474 5.23 -10.15 30.64
N PRO A 475 4.42 -9.92 31.67
CA PRO A 475 4.80 -10.32 33.04
C PRO A 475 4.65 -11.84 33.20
N ALA A 476 5.70 -12.46 33.71
CA ALA A 476 5.76 -13.86 34.07
C ALA A 476 4.54 -14.30 34.90
N ARG A 477 3.89 -15.38 34.49
CA ARG A 477 2.84 -16.06 35.26
C ARG A 477 3.45 -16.73 36.46
N GLU A 478 3.13 -16.23 37.62
CA GLU A 478 3.37 -16.84 38.91
C GLU A 478 2.46 -18.07 39.12
N ASN A 479 3.06 -19.20 39.38
CA ASN A 479 2.36 -20.45 39.69
C ASN A 479 1.55 -20.30 40.98
N ALA A 480 0.26 -20.57 40.92
CA ALA A 480 -0.59 -20.78 42.10
C ALA A 480 -0.82 -22.31 42.30
N PRO A 481 -0.75 -22.81 43.53
CA PRO A 481 -0.82 -24.25 43.81
C PRO A 481 -2.25 -24.79 43.87
N ASP A 482 -2.32 -26.11 43.63
CA ASP A 482 -3.48 -27.01 43.74
C ASP A 482 -4.43 -26.72 44.92
N ARG A 483 -5.71 -26.63 44.59
CA ARG A 483 -6.81 -27.36 45.30
C ARG A 483 -8.00 -27.54 44.40
#